data_7ea5510737bf7bdd0756b4108d4c48df
#
_entry.id   7ea5510737bf7bdd0756b4108d4c48df
#
_cell.length_a   1.000
_cell.length_b   1.000
_cell.length_c   1.000
_cell.angle_alpha   90.00
_cell.angle_beta   90.00
_cell.angle_gamma   90.00
#
_symmetry.space_group_name_H-M   'P 1'
#
loop_
_entity.id
_entity.type
_entity.pdbx_description
1 polymer ?
#
loop_
_entity_poly.entity_id
_entity_poly.type
_entity_poly.pdbx_seq_one_letter_code
_entity_poly.pdbx_strand_id
1 'polypeptide(L)'
;FEVQVIAGVDQRAVLAPLEASIQKNLVLSALGTGLGLLAALLLLRFSQQRQRMFNHLHLVQAQLMALIARFPGGVVLENPLEHTSVTINPPLAQLLQLPKTLKIQHDDLKNRIPAELREVLLPQAPDAEIPQGQEVALADGRVLEVVQFLLQSPHVAAGQALGRLSLVQDVTARHQHQSMLEQLALTDALTGLPNRRAFMQALEHECTLVTTQQAPDAALVFLDIDHFKKVNDTYGHSVGDEVISHLGHLLRQGLRTSDIPGRIGGEEFAVLLPKINLGQAQALAERLRQSLENNPVPTSAGPLVVHASFGVYPITRKTADAAQCLHRADMALYDAKNNGRNQVRTWHPGLQPR
;
A
#
# COMPACT_ATOMS: atom_id res chain seq x y z
N PHE A 1 33.02 -121.30 48.70
CA PHE A 1 32.53 -120.01 49.25
C PHE A 1 32.41 -119.03 48.12
N GLU A 2 31.20 -118.72 47.75
CA GLU A 2 30.87 -117.65 46.83
C GLU A 2 30.84 -116.35 47.61
N VAL A 3 31.69 -115.42 47.27
CA VAL A 3 31.60 -114.02 47.81
C VAL A 3 30.84 -113.19 46.86
N GLN A 4 29.63 -112.82 47.17
CA GLN A 4 28.87 -111.80 46.44
C GLN A 4 29.38 -110.41 46.91
N VAL A 5 30.01 -109.69 46.01
CA VAL A 5 30.31 -108.27 46.21
C VAL A 5 29.11 -107.43 45.78
N ILE A 6 28.37 -106.93 46.72
CA ILE A 6 27.31 -105.96 46.46
C ILE A 6 27.99 -104.58 46.40
N ALA A 7 28.20 -104.03 45.22
CA ALA A 7 28.63 -102.68 45.05
C ALA A 7 27.41 -101.74 45.20
N GLY A 8 27.30 -101.16 46.38
CA GLY A 8 26.34 -100.13 46.61
C GLY A 8 26.72 -98.82 45.88
N VAL A 9 26.14 -98.53 44.81
CA VAL A 9 26.31 -97.21 44.16
C VAL A 9 25.51 -96.19 44.94
N ASP A 10 26.21 -95.19 45.55
CA ASP A 10 25.50 -94.06 46.21
C ASP A 10 24.77 -93.17 45.14
N GLN A 11 23.49 -93.46 45.07
CA GLN A 11 22.57 -92.79 44.11
C GLN A 11 22.61 -91.29 44.23
N ARG A 12 22.94 -90.74 45.41
CA ARG A 12 23.07 -89.29 45.62
C ARG A 12 24.34 -88.74 45.00
N ALA A 13 25.45 -89.49 45.04
CA ALA A 13 26.70 -89.02 44.43
C ALA A 13 26.67 -89.00 42.90
N VAL A 14 25.86 -89.84 42.27
CA VAL A 14 25.68 -89.91 40.83
C VAL A 14 24.64 -88.85 40.35
N LEU A 15 23.58 -88.56 41.13
CA LEU A 15 22.53 -87.65 40.76
C LEU A 15 22.83 -86.17 41.06
N ALA A 16 23.65 -85.86 42.10
CA ALA A 16 23.96 -84.50 42.50
C ALA A 16 24.59 -83.62 41.37
N PRO A 17 25.55 -84.11 40.58
CA PRO A 17 26.04 -83.27 39.44
C PRO A 17 25.06 -83.12 38.33
N LEU A 18 24.13 -84.05 38.12
CA LEU A 18 23.04 -83.94 37.14
C LEU A 18 21.99 -82.90 37.56
N GLU A 19 21.57 -82.94 38.84
CA GLU A 19 20.66 -81.96 39.42
C GLU A 19 21.24 -80.55 39.39
N ALA A 20 22.50 -80.35 39.72
CA ALA A 20 23.22 -79.12 39.66
C ALA A 20 23.29 -78.59 38.21
N SER A 21 23.55 -79.49 37.24
CA SER A 21 23.54 -79.10 35.79
C SER A 21 22.13 -78.69 35.29
N ILE A 22 21.08 -79.43 35.70
CA ILE A 22 19.70 -79.09 35.36
C ILE A 22 19.31 -77.76 35.97
N GLN A 23 19.61 -77.49 37.22
CA GLN A 23 19.33 -76.21 37.87
C GLN A 23 20.08 -75.07 37.20
N LYS A 24 21.39 -75.26 36.87
CA LYS A 24 22.15 -74.23 36.13
C LYS A 24 21.56 -73.93 34.76
N ASN A 25 21.12 -74.93 34.00
CA ASN A 25 20.52 -74.78 32.71
C ASN A 25 19.11 -74.08 32.78
N LEU A 26 18.32 -74.42 33.82
CA LEU A 26 17.06 -73.75 34.08
C LEU A 26 17.23 -72.29 34.44
N VAL A 27 18.21 -71.93 35.26
CA VAL A 27 18.51 -70.53 35.61
C VAL A 27 19.00 -69.74 34.38
N LEU A 28 19.91 -70.35 33.59
CA LEU A 28 20.38 -69.70 32.33
C LEU A 28 19.24 -69.49 31.30
N SER A 29 18.38 -70.50 31.17
CA SER A 29 17.18 -70.36 30.28
C SER A 29 16.23 -69.34 30.78
N ALA A 30 15.92 -69.27 32.09
CA ALA A 30 15.11 -68.26 32.70
C ALA A 30 15.68 -66.84 32.54
N LEU A 31 16.99 -66.68 32.72
CA LEU A 31 17.71 -65.43 32.50
C LEU A 31 17.67 -65.02 31.01
N GLY A 32 17.87 -65.94 30.08
CA GLY A 32 17.82 -65.71 28.65
C GLY A 32 16.40 -65.27 28.19
N THR A 33 15.37 -65.97 28.65
CA THR A 33 13.99 -65.61 28.36
C THR A 33 13.61 -64.26 28.98
N GLY A 34 14.02 -63.97 30.22
CA GLY A 34 13.82 -62.70 30.91
C GLY A 34 14.49 -61.54 30.16
N LEU A 35 15.76 -61.73 29.70
CA LEU A 35 16.48 -60.73 28.91
C LEU A 35 15.82 -60.50 27.54
N GLY A 36 15.36 -61.56 26.90
CA GLY A 36 14.59 -61.51 25.65
C GLY A 36 13.27 -60.73 25.76
N LEU A 37 12.51 -60.99 26.84
CA LEU A 37 11.29 -60.25 27.16
C LEU A 37 11.55 -58.77 27.45
N LEU A 38 12.62 -58.46 28.20
CA LEU A 38 13.01 -57.09 28.49
C LEU A 38 13.40 -56.34 27.20
N ALA A 39 14.22 -57.00 26.34
CA ALA A 39 14.60 -56.44 25.06
C ALA A 39 13.34 -56.18 24.14
N ALA A 40 12.43 -57.14 24.10
CA ALA A 40 11.18 -56.98 23.35
C ALA A 40 10.31 -55.83 23.89
N LEU A 41 10.19 -55.66 25.20
CA LEU A 41 9.51 -54.56 25.84
C LEU A 41 10.14 -53.20 25.55
N LEU A 42 11.47 -53.13 25.58
CA LEU A 42 12.22 -51.91 25.24
C LEU A 42 12.04 -51.54 23.76
N LEU A 43 12.10 -52.50 22.85
CA LEU A 43 11.85 -52.31 21.44
C LEU A 43 10.41 -51.81 21.16
N LEU A 44 9.42 -52.40 21.83
CA LEU A 44 8.04 -51.98 21.76
C LEU A 44 7.86 -50.54 22.26
N ARG A 45 8.45 -50.21 23.41
CA ARG A 45 8.39 -48.83 23.95
C ARG A 45 9.07 -47.85 23.01
N PHE A 46 10.24 -48.18 22.47
CA PHE A 46 10.97 -47.35 21.52
C PHE A 46 10.17 -47.15 20.23
N SER A 47 9.58 -48.20 19.68
CA SER A 47 8.73 -48.15 18.52
C SER A 47 7.48 -47.25 18.76
N GLN A 48 6.83 -47.43 19.92
CA GLN A 48 5.68 -46.60 20.30
C GLN A 48 6.04 -45.11 20.48
N GLN A 49 7.21 -44.86 21.12
CA GLN A 49 7.69 -43.46 21.29
C GLN A 49 8.04 -42.83 19.95
N ARG A 50 8.70 -43.56 19.06
CA ARG A 50 8.98 -43.10 17.69
C ARG A 50 7.69 -42.81 16.92
N GLN A 51 6.69 -43.68 17.03
CA GLN A 51 5.41 -43.50 16.38
C GLN A 51 4.66 -42.25 16.90
N ARG A 52 4.67 -42.07 18.24
CA ARG A 52 4.05 -40.87 18.86
C ARG A 52 4.74 -39.58 18.41
N MET A 53 6.08 -39.56 18.34
CA MET A 53 6.84 -38.40 17.86
C MET A 53 6.52 -38.10 16.39
N PHE A 54 6.48 -39.14 15.55
CA PHE A 54 6.13 -39.04 14.14
C PHE A 54 4.72 -38.46 13.95
N ASN A 55 3.74 -39.02 14.66
CA ASN A 55 2.35 -38.54 14.62
C ASN A 55 2.25 -37.08 15.12
N HIS A 56 3.00 -36.70 16.16
CA HIS A 56 3.02 -35.34 16.67
C HIS A 56 3.60 -34.36 15.64
N LEU A 57 4.72 -34.72 15.00
CA LEU A 57 5.29 -33.90 13.92
C LEU A 57 4.32 -33.70 12.75
N HIS A 58 3.66 -34.77 12.31
CA HIS A 58 2.65 -34.66 11.26
C HIS A 58 1.46 -33.80 11.65
N LEU A 59 1.00 -33.89 12.91
CA LEU A 59 -0.08 -33.05 13.40
C LEU A 59 0.31 -31.57 13.39
N VAL A 60 1.49 -31.22 13.91
CA VAL A 60 2.01 -29.84 13.90
C VAL A 60 2.17 -29.32 12.48
N GLN A 61 2.73 -30.13 11.58
CA GLN A 61 2.87 -29.77 10.18
C GLN A 61 1.50 -29.53 9.51
N ALA A 62 0.52 -30.41 9.77
CA ALA A 62 -0.83 -30.24 9.23
C ALA A 62 -1.51 -28.98 9.77
N GLN A 63 -1.33 -28.68 11.06
CA GLN A 63 -1.85 -27.44 11.66
C GLN A 63 -1.23 -26.20 11.04
N LEU A 64 0.10 -26.16 10.86
CA LEU A 64 0.79 -25.05 10.20
C LEU A 64 0.31 -24.86 8.76
N MET A 65 0.19 -25.94 7.99
CA MET A 65 -0.32 -25.88 6.61
C MET A 65 -1.78 -25.40 6.55
N ALA A 66 -2.61 -25.80 7.52
CA ALA A 66 -3.98 -25.32 7.62
C ALA A 66 -4.07 -23.83 7.94
N LEU A 67 -3.17 -23.30 8.79
CA LEU A 67 -3.07 -21.86 9.09
C LEU A 67 -2.64 -21.08 7.85
N ILE A 68 -1.60 -21.56 7.15
CA ILE A 68 -1.11 -20.94 5.90
C ILE A 68 -2.22 -20.93 4.82
N ALA A 69 -2.95 -22.04 4.69
CA ALA A 69 -4.02 -22.17 3.72
C ALA A 69 -5.21 -21.23 3.99
N ARG A 70 -5.47 -20.90 5.27
CA ARG A 70 -6.57 -20.02 5.70
C ARG A 70 -6.15 -18.56 5.87
N PHE A 71 -4.87 -18.24 5.73
CA PHE A 71 -4.40 -16.86 5.79
C PHE A 71 -5.09 -16.04 4.68
N PRO A 72 -5.68 -14.87 4.99
CA PRO A 72 -6.51 -14.11 4.04
C PRO A 72 -5.72 -13.47 2.88
N GLY A 73 -4.39 -13.42 2.98
CA GLY A 73 -3.48 -12.96 1.93
C GLY A 73 -2.73 -14.09 1.24
N GLY A 74 -1.96 -13.75 0.22
CA GLY A 74 -1.02 -14.65 -0.43
C GLY A 74 0.16 -14.97 0.47
N VAL A 75 0.60 -16.21 0.46
CA VAL A 75 1.80 -16.68 1.19
C VAL A 75 2.71 -17.41 0.23
N VAL A 76 4.00 -17.04 0.24
CA VAL A 76 5.09 -17.74 -0.43
C VAL A 76 6.09 -18.19 0.64
N LEU A 77 6.39 -19.47 0.70
CA LEU A 77 7.38 -20.01 1.59
C LEU A 77 8.48 -20.71 0.77
N GLU A 78 9.67 -20.13 0.80
CA GLU A 78 10.87 -20.69 0.18
C GLU A 78 11.67 -21.47 1.22
N ASN A 79 12.05 -22.70 0.87
CA ASN A 79 12.95 -23.49 1.68
C ASN A 79 14.39 -23.39 1.12
N PRO A 80 15.38 -22.90 1.87
CA PRO A 80 16.74 -22.76 1.38
C PRO A 80 17.43 -24.11 1.12
N LEU A 81 16.90 -25.20 1.68
CA LEU A 81 17.42 -26.54 1.44
C LEU A 81 16.83 -27.19 0.17
N GLU A 82 15.70 -26.66 -0.33
CA GLU A 82 15.03 -27.13 -1.54
C GLU A 82 14.91 -25.94 -2.53
N HIS A 83 16.04 -25.49 -3.10
CA HIS A 83 16.07 -24.36 -4.03
C HIS A 83 15.22 -24.54 -5.29
N THR A 84 14.62 -25.69 -5.49
CA THR A 84 13.84 -26.02 -6.68
C THR A 84 12.33 -25.83 -6.52
N SER A 85 11.81 -25.79 -5.30
CA SER A 85 10.36 -25.72 -5.06
C SER A 85 9.98 -24.69 -4.00
N VAL A 86 8.84 -24.06 -4.22
CA VAL A 86 8.26 -23.03 -3.36
C VAL A 86 6.87 -23.47 -2.93
N THR A 87 6.53 -23.25 -1.66
CA THR A 87 5.18 -23.52 -1.15
C THR A 87 4.35 -22.23 -1.25
N ILE A 88 3.17 -22.31 -1.89
CA ILE A 88 2.21 -21.22 -1.99
C ILE A 88 0.87 -21.62 -1.37
N ASN A 89 0.09 -20.64 -0.90
CA ASN A 89 -1.23 -20.91 -0.39
C ASN A 89 -2.34 -20.70 -1.46
N PRO A 90 -3.57 -21.22 -1.25
CA PRO A 90 -4.67 -21.04 -2.18
C PRO A 90 -5.04 -19.57 -2.48
N PRO A 91 -5.04 -18.65 -1.49
CA PRO A 91 -5.26 -17.23 -1.76
C PRO A 91 -4.24 -16.62 -2.73
N LEU A 92 -2.95 -16.93 -2.63
CA LEU A 92 -1.95 -16.47 -3.59
C LEU A 92 -2.22 -17.04 -4.99
N ALA A 93 -2.52 -18.34 -5.04
CA ALA A 93 -2.84 -18.98 -6.33
C ALA A 93 -4.04 -18.31 -7.01
N GLN A 94 -5.05 -17.91 -6.24
CA GLN A 94 -6.20 -17.17 -6.76
C GLN A 94 -5.84 -15.74 -7.16
N LEU A 95 -5.07 -15.02 -6.32
CA LEU A 95 -4.66 -13.63 -6.55
C LEU A 95 -3.83 -13.47 -7.83
N LEU A 96 -2.93 -14.43 -8.09
CA LEU A 96 -2.01 -14.41 -9.24
C LEU A 96 -2.44 -15.35 -10.39
N GLN A 97 -3.63 -15.95 -10.31
CA GLN A 97 -4.17 -16.90 -11.30
C GLN A 97 -3.24 -18.10 -11.56
N LEU A 98 -2.60 -18.59 -10.48
CA LEU A 98 -1.70 -19.74 -10.51
C LEU A 98 -2.47 -21.08 -10.37
N PRO A 99 -1.84 -22.22 -10.72
CA PRO A 99 -2.40 -23.54 -10.43
C PRO A 99 -2.67 -23.72 -8.92
N LYS A 100 -3.78 -24.38 -8.57
CA LYS A 100 -4.17 -24.64 -7.17
C LYS A 100 -3.30 -25.74 -6.52
N THR A 101 -1.99 -25.71 -6.71
CA THR A 101 -1.01 -26.63 -6.12
C THR A 101 -0.31 -25.94 -4.99
N LEU A 102 -0.16 -26.63 -3.84
CA LEU A 102 0.57 -26.10 -2.69
C LEU A 102 2.08 -25.98 -2.93
N LYS A 103 2.65 -26.82 -3.79
CA LYS A 103 4.07 -26.78 -4.19
C LYS A 103 4.18 -26.48 -5.67
N ILE A 104 5.00 -25.52 -6.04
CA ILE A 104 5.28 -25.12 -7.42
C ILE A 104 6.82 -25.06 -7.59
N GLN A 105 7.31 -25.39 -8.78
CA GLN A 105 8.72 -25.22 -9.11
C GLN A 105 9.08 -23.73 -9.11
N HIS A 106 10.25 -23.37 -8.61
CA HIS A 106 10.69 -21.97 -8.51
C HIS A 106 10.66 -21.26 -9.87
N ASP A 107 11.16 -21.93 -10.93
CA ASP A 107 11.18 -21.39 -12.29
C ASP A 107 9.77 -21.26 -12.88
N ASP A 108 8.86 -22.18 -12.57
CA ASP A 108 7.47 -22.11 -12.99
C ASP A 108 6.76 -20.94 -12.33
N LEU A 109 7.00 -20.68 -11.03
CA LEU A 109 6.47 -19.53 -10.33
C LEU A 109 7.00 -18.24 -10.96
N LYS A 110 8.33 -18.15 -11.15
CA LYS A 110 9.00 -17.00 -11.75
C LYS A 110 8.45 -16.63 -13.13
N ASN A 111 8.11 -17.64 -13.95
CA ASN A 111 7.58 -17.42 -15.29
C ASN A 111 6.09 -17.02 -15.31
N ARG A 112 5.34 -17.35 -14.25
CA ARG A 112 3.89 -17.11 -14.17
C ARG A 112 3.50 -15.85 -13.42
N ILE A 113 4.36 -15.35 -12.52
CA ILE A 113 4.10 -14.12 -11.79
C ILE A 113 4.39 -12.88 -12.65
N PRO A 114 3.66 -11.77 -12.45
CA PRO A 114 3.94 -10.49 -13.09
C PRO A 114 5.41 -10.07 -12.96
N ALA A 115 5.94 -9.41 -13.99
CA ALA A 115 7.34 -9.02 -14.04
C ALA A 115 7.74 -8.14 -12.84
N GLU A 116 6.83 -7.25 -12.45
CA GLU A 116 6.99 -6.29 -11.34
C GLU A 116 7.16 -6.98 -9.98
N LEU A 117 6.58 -8.19 -9.82
CA LEU A 117 6.66 -8.97 -8.58
C LEU A 117 7.88 -9.90 -8.52
N ARG A 118 8.55 -10.17 -9.65
CA ARG A 118 9.61 -11.20 -9.72
C ARG A 118 10.78 -10.89 -8.80
N GLU A 119 11.29 -9.66 -8.86
CA GLU A 119 12.44 -9.26 -8.05
C GLU A 119 12.09 -9.14 -6.57
N VAL A 120 10.86 -8.77 -6.28
CA VAL A 120 10.39 -8.60 -4.91
C VAL A 120 10.09 -9.94 -4.25
N LEU A 121 9.36 -10.85 -4.94
CA LEU A 121 9.00 -12.15 -4.37
C LEU A 121 10.13 -13.18 -4.41
N LEU A 122 10.98 -13.14 -5.45
CA LEU A 122 12.03 -14.11 -5.71
C LEU A 122 13.37 -13.40 -5.97
N PRO A 123 13.93 -12.68 -4.98
CA PRO A 123 15.19 -11.97 -5.15
C PRO A 123 16.35 -12.95 -5.36
N GLN A 124 17.30 -12.56 -6.21
CA GLN A 124 18.44 -13.40 -6.58
C GLN A 124 19.44 -13.60 -5.44
N ALA A 125 19.47 -12.69 -4.45
CA ALA A 125 20.37 -12.79 -3.30
C ALA A 125 19.58 -13.21 -2.04
N PRO A 126 19.94 -14.34 -1.40
CA PRO A 126 19.24 -14.81 -0.20
C PRO A 126 19.39 -13.87 1.01
N ASP A 127 20.45 -13.06 1.05
CA ASP A 127 20.79 -12.17 2.17
C ASP A 127 20.50 -10.69 1.90
N ALA A 128 19.76 -10.35 0.82
CA ALA A 128 19.38 -8.98 0.57
C ALA A 128 18.57 -8.42 1.75
N GLU A 129 18.91 -7.23 2.22
CA GLU A 129 18.07 -6.49 3.18
C GLU A 129 16.63 -6.46 2.66
N ILE A 130 15.72 -7.00 3.47
CA ILE A 130 14.32 -7.13 3.13
C ILE A 130 13.63 -5.82 3.53
N PRO A 131 13.19 -4.98 2.58
CA PRO A 131 12.41 -3.78 2.91
C PRO A 131 11.12 -4.21 3.60
N GLN A 132 10.79 -3.60 4.73
CA GLN A 132 9.51 -3.83 5.38
C GLN A 132 8.40 -3.20 4.53
N GLY A 133 7.53 -4.05 3.95
CA GLY A 133 6.31 -3.63 3.28
C GLY A 133 6.56 -2.87 1.97
N GLN A 134 6.93 -3.57 0.91
CA GLN A 134 7.06 -2.98 -0.43
C GLN A 134 5.73 -3.05 -1.18
N GLU A 135 5.24 -1.89 -1.64
CA GLU A 135 4.07 -1.83 -2.51
C GLU A 135 4.50 -1.93 -3.98
N VAL A 136 3.85 -2.80 -4.72
CA VAL A 136 4.11 -3.07 -6.14
C VAL A 136 2.84 -2.82 -6.94
N ALA A 137 2.90 -1.82 -7.83
CA ALA A 137 1.82 -1.58 -8.79
C ALA A 137 1.96 -2.53 -9.99
N LEU A 138 0.89 -3.24 -10.31
CA LEU A 138 0.83 -4.16 -11.45
C LEU A 138 0.29 -3.45 -12.70
N ALA A 139 0.64 -3.98 -13.87
CA ALA A 139 0.15 -3.46 -15.15
C ALA A 139 -1.37 -3.53 -15.33
N ASP A 140 -2.07 -4.39 -14.58
CA ASP A 140 -3.53 -4.50 -14.56
C ASP A 140 -4.24 -3.51 -13.62
N GLY A 141 -3.48 -2.62 -12.98
CA GLY A 141 -3.98 -1.57 -12.09
C GLY A 141 -4.15 -1.99 -10.63
N ARG A 142 -3.82 -3.24 -10.27
CA ARG A 142 -3.77 -3.68 -8.88
C ARG A 142 -2.51 -3.19 -8.19
N VAL A 143 -2.61 -2.97 -6.87
CA VAL A 143 -1.48 -2.66 -5.99
C VAL A 143 -1.37 -3.76 -4.96
N LEU A 144 -0.22 -4.44 -4.95
CA LEU A 144 0.06 -5.52 -4.00
C LEU A 144 1.11 -5.06 -3.00
N GLU A 145 0.85 -5.28 -1.72
CA GLU A 145 1.83 -5.10 -0.65
C GLU A 145 2.53 -6.43 -0.40
N VAL A 146 3.86 -6.42 -0.43
CA VAL A 146 4.71 -7.60 -0.17
C VAL A 146 5.53 -7.36 1.08
N VAL A 147 5.34 -8.21 2.08
CA VAL A 147 6.13 -8.20 3.33
C VAL A 147 6.93 -9.48 3.40
N GLN A 148 8.23 -9.39 3.61
CA GLN A 148 9.10 -10.55 3.65
C GLN A 148 9.75 -10.71 5.02
N PHE A 149 9.93 -11.97 5.43
CA PHE A 149 10.58 -12.35 6.68
C PHE A 149 11.62 -13.44 6.40
N LEU A 150 12.81 -13.27 6.94
CA LEU A 150 13.82 -14.32 6.98
C LEU A 150 13.56 -15.20 8.20
N LEU A 151 13.28 -16.47 7.97
CA LEU A 151 13.03 -17.42 9.03
C LEU A 151 14.39 -17.93 9.55
N GLN A 152 14.67 -17.70 10.83
CA GLN A 152 15.90 -18.14 11.49
C GLN A 152 15.56 -19.06 12.65
N SER A 153 16.40 -20.07 12.91
CA SER A 153 16.26 -20.95 14.09
C SER A 153 17.19 -20.48 15.19
N PRO A 154 16.74 -20.40 16.43
CA PRO A 154 17.60 -20.13 17.58
C PRO A 154 18.55 -21.31 17.90
N HIS A 155 18.31 -22.50 17.31
CA HIS A 155 19.05 -23.73 17.58
C HIS A 155 20.04 -24.13 16.48
N VAL A 156 20.09 -23.37 15.37
CA VAL A 156 21.06 -23.58 14.28
C VAL A 156 22.12 -22.49 14.38
N ALA A 157 23.35 -22.80 13.96
CA ALA A 157 24.48 -21.87 14.05
C ALA A 157 24.09 -20.46 13.54
N ALA A 158 24.52 -19.44 14.27
CA ALA A 158 24.17 -18.06 13.99
C ALA A 158 24.43 -17.71 12.52
N GLY A 159 23.36 -17.33 11.79
CA GLY A 159 23.43 -16.90 10.38
C GLY A 159 22.83 -17.86 9.35
N GLN A 160 22.40 -19.08 9.73
CA GLN A 160 21.76 -19.97 8.75
C GLN A 160 20.25 -19.71 8.66
N ALA A 161 19.78 -19.19 7.51
CA ALA A 161 18.37 -19.01 7.24
C ALA A 161 17.66 -20.37 7.07
N LEU A 162 16.52 -20.54 7.73
CA LEU A 162 15.64 -21.71 7.54
C LEU A 162 14.72 -21.55 6.33
N GLY A 163 14.53 -20.33 5.86
CA GLY A 163 13.65 -20.03 4.74
C GLY A 163 13.29 -18.56 4.67
N ARG A 164 12.56 -18.21 3.61
CA ARG A 164 11.97 -16.91 3.43
C ARG A 164 10.43 -17.06 3.37
N LEU A 165 9.74 -16.26 4.16
CA LEU A 165 8.30 -16.14 4.14
C LEU A 165 7.94 -14.80 3.50
N SER A 166 7.22 -14.81 2.39
CA SER A 166 6.66 -13.60 1.78
C SER A 166 5.14 -13.61 1.94
N LEU A 167 4.61 -12.53 2.48
CA LEU A 167 3.18 -12.26 2.57
C LEU A 167 2.79 -11.28 1.48
N VAL A 168 1.73 -11.58 0.72
CA VAL A 168 1.25 -10.76 -0.40
C VAL A 168 -0.20 -10.40 -0.14
N GLN A 169 -0.49 -9.11 -0.07
CA GLN A 169 -1.84 -8.61 0.17
C GLN A 169 -2.26 -7.66 -0.94
N ASP A 170 -3.48 -7.82 -1.45
CA ASP A 170 -4.08 -6.85 -2.36
C ASP A 170 -4.55 -5.63 -1.54
N VAL A 171 -3.92 -4.49 -1.78
CA VAL A 171 -4.20 -3.21 -1.12
C VAL A 171 -4.85 -2.19 -2.07
N THR A 172 -5.28 -2.64 -3.25
CA THR A 172 -5.86 -1.79 -4.30
C THR A 172 -7.04 -0.97 -3.78
N ALA A 173 -7.97 -1.62 -3.06
CA ALA A 173 -9.12 -0.93 -2.49
C ALA A 173 -8.70 0.14 -1.45
N ARG A 174 -7.68 -0.15 -0.61
CA ARG A 174 -7.13 0.80 0.35
C ARG A 174 -6.54 2.02 -0.37
N HIS A 175 -5.75 1.80 -1.42
CA HIS A 175 -5.17 2.86 -2.24
C HIS A 175 -6.24 3.70 -2.95
N GLN A 176 -7.25 3.06 -3.52
CA GLN A 176 -8.36 3.75 -4.18
C GLN A 176 -9.15 4.62 -3.20
N HIS A 177 -9.48 4.09 -2.01
CA HIS A 177 -10.15 4.86 -0.96
C HIS A 177 -9.31 6.04 -0.49
N GLN A 178 -8.01 5.84 -0.27
CA GLN A 178 -7.12 6.92 0.14
C GLN A 178 -7.00 8.01 -0.93
N SER A 179 -6.81 7.64 -2.20
CA SER A 179 -6.78 8.57 -3.33
C SER A 179 -8.11 9.31 -3.49
N MET A 180 -9.24 8.63 -3.29
CA MET A 180 -10.56 9.26 -3.33
C MET A 180 -10.74 10.26 -2.18
N LEU A 181 -10.30 9.92 -0.96
CA LEU A 181 -10.32 10.84 0.19
C LEU A 181 -9.41 12.05 -0.06
N GLU A 182 -8.24 11.85 -0.66
CA GLU A 182 -7.33 12.94 -1.05
C GLU A 182 -7.96 13.83 -2.11
N GLN A 183 -8.59 13.25 -3.14
CA GLN A 183 -9.32 14.03 -4.15
C GLN A 183 -10.46 14.83 -3.53
N LEU A 184 -11.30 14.23 -2.68
CA LEU A 184 -12.36 14.93 -1.95
C LEU A 184 -11.83 16.01 -1.03
N ALA A 185 -10.64 15.83 -0.46
CA ALA A 185 -10.00 16.82 0.41
C ALA A 185 -9.34 17.98 -0.33
N LEU A 186 -9.01 17.82 -1.63
CA LEU A 186 -8.22 18.78 -2.41
C LEU A 186 -8.96 19.38 -3.61
N THR A 187 -10.11 18.83 -4.02
CA THR A 187 -10.91 19.33 -5.14
C THR A 187 -12.24 19.91 -4.67
N ASP A 188 -12.75 20.88 -5.41
CA ASP A 188 -14.11 21.40 -5.28
C ASP A 188 -15.07 20.51 -6.06
N ALA A 189 -16.08 19.97 -5.40
CA ALA A 189 -17.00 18.99 -5.97
C ALA A 189 -17.85 19.53 -7.15
N LEU A 190 -18.12 20.85 -7.17
CA LEU A 190 -18.96 21.46 -8.20
C LEU A 190 -18.17 21.76 -9.49
N THR A 191 -16.95 22.24 -9.34
CA THR A 191 -16.12 22.68 -10.47
C THR A 191 -15.04 21.68 -10.88
N GLY A 192 -14.68 20.75 -9.98
CA GLY A 192 -13.57 19.82 -10.15
C GLY A 192 -12.19 20.51 -10.18
N LEU A 193 -12.13 21.81 -9.85
CA LEU A 193 -10.87 22.54 -9.67
C LEU A 193 -10.28 22.26 -8.28
N PRO A 194 -8.99 22.53 -8.06
CA PRO A 194 -8.42 22.62 -6.71
C PRO A 194 -9.31 23.49 -5.80
N ASN A 195 -9.64 22.98 -4.63
CA ASN A 195 -10.35 23.75 -3.62
C ASN A 195 -9.41 24.75 -2.93
N ARG A 196 -9.94 25.59 -2.04
CA ARG A 196 -9.15 26.60 -1.30
C ARG A 196 -7.90 26.03 -0.66
N ARG A 197 -7.99 24.84 -0.04
CA ARG A 197 -6.85 24.21 0.63
C ARG A 197 -5.74 23.82 -0.34
N ALA A 198 -6.07 23.14 -1.41
CA ALA A 198 -5.11 22.72 -2.44
C ALA A 198 -4.50 23.94 -3.15
N PHE A 199 -5.31 24.96 -3.45
CA PHE A 199 -4.84 26.19 -4.07
C PHE A 199 -3.85 26.94 -3.18
N MET A 200 -4.14 27.08 -1.88
CA MET A 200 -3.23 27.76 -0.93
C MET A 200 -1.90 27.02 -0.79
N GLN A 201 -1.89 25.69 -0.76
CA GLN A 201 -0.66 24.90 -0.75
C GLN A 201 0.20 25.16 -2.00
N ALA A 202 -0.43 25.20 -3.18
CA ALA A 202 0.28 25.52 -4.43
C ALA A 202 0.84 26.95 -4.43
N LEU A 203 0.07 27.91 -3.92
CA LEU A 203 0.48 29.31 -3.82
C LEU A 203 1.66 29.50 -2.84
N GLU A 204 1.62 28.84 -1.68
CA GLU A 204 2.73 28.85 -0.69
C GLU A 204 4.01 28.29 -1.30
N HIS A 205 3.90 27.17 -2.01
CA HIS A 205 5.03 26.56 -2.71
C HIS A 205 5.64 27.50 -3.75
N GLU A 206 4.82 28.08 -4.63
CA GLU A 206 5.30 29.00 -5.68
C GLU A 206 5.92 30.28 -5.09
N CYS A 207 5.28 30.87 -4.07
CA CYS A 207 5.86 32.02 -3.35
C CYS A 207 7.24 31.69 -2.80
N THR A 208 7.43 30.50 -2.25
CA THR A 208 8.73 30.04 -1.73
C THR A 208 9.75 29.91 -2.86
N LEU A 209 9.39 29.31 -4.00
CA LEU A 209 10.29 29.15 -5.15
C LEU A 209 10.73 30.51 -5.71
N VAL A 210 9.82 31.47 -5.85
CA VAL A 210 10.12 32.81 -6.39
C VAL A 210 10.97 33.61 -5.41
N THR A 211 10.66 33.60 -4.11
CA THR A 211 11.41 34.35 -3.09
C THR A 211 12.82 33.80 -2.87
N THR A 212 13.01 32.49 -2.96
CA THR A 212 14.33 31.83 -2.88
C THR A 212 15.10 31.82 -4.20
N GLN A 213 14.60 32.46 -5.25
CA GLN A 213 15.19 32.53 -6.59
C GLN A 213 15.34 31.16 -7.30
N GLN A 214 14.55 30.18 -6.91
CA GLN A 214 14.49 28.88 -7.57
C GLN A 214 13.55 28.88 -8.78
N ALA A 215 12.66 29.89 -8.87
CA ALA A 215 11.79 30.11 -10.01
C ALA A 215 11.78 31.59 -10.43
N PRO A 216 11.43 31.89 -11.70
CA PRO A 216 11.13 33.25 -12.16
C PRO A 216 9.89 33.83 -11.47
N ASP A 217 9.62 35.12 -11.70
CA ASP A 217 8.41 35.78 -11.24
C ASP A 217 7.14 35.03 -11.69
N ALA A 218 6.10 35.10 -10.86
CA ALA A 218 4.79 34.53 -11.09
C ALA A 218 3.70 35.61 -10.90
N ALA A 219 2.44 35.27 -11.11
CA ALA A 219 1.34 36.15 -10.83
C ALA A 219 0.15 35.39 -10.22
N LEU A 220 -0.62 36.07 -9.41
CA LEU A 220 -1.89 35.63 -8.88
C LEU A 220 -3.02 36.45 -9.49
N VAL A 221 -4.02 35.80 -10.05
CA VAL A 221 -5.27 36.39 -10.48
C VAL A 221 -6.37 35.95 -9.52
N PHE A 222 -7.10 36.89 -8.95
CA PHE A 222 -8.26 36.62 -8.11
C PHE A 222 -9.49 37.15 -8.80
N LEU A 223 -10.56 36.39 -8.86
CA LEU A 223 -11.77 36.78 -9.62
C LEU A 223 -13.04 36.35 -8.91
N ASP A 224 -14.12 37.10 -9.23
CA ASP A 224 -15.44 36.90 -8.63
C ASP A 224 -16.53 37.21 -9.66
N ILE A 225 -17.60 36.41 -9.64
CA ILE A 225 -18.72 36.56 -10.55
C ILE A 225 -19.54 37.78 -10.14
N ASP A 226 -19.65 38.76 -11.03
CA ASP A 226 -20.39 39.99 -10.75
C ASP A 226 -21.89 39.73 -10.57
N HIS A 227 -22.45 40.29 -9.49
CA HIS A 227 -23.88 40.17 -9.17
C HIS A 227 -24.39 38.72 -9.02
N PHE A 228 -23.54 37.76 -8.61
CA PHE A 228 -23.93 36.36 -8.50
C PHE A 228 -25.12 36.12 -7.58
N LYS A 229 -25.25 36.88 -6.49
CA LYS A 229 -26.44 36.84 -5.63
C LYS A 229 -27.71 37.10 -6.42
N LYS A 230 -27.71 38.07 -7.36
CA LYS A 230 -28.88 38.39 -8.22
C LYS A 230 -29.21 37.22 -9.15
N VAL A 231 -28.21 36.47 -9.63
CA VAL A 231 -28.42 35.24 -10.42
C VAL A 231 -29.16 34.20 -9.57
N ASN A 232 -28.72 33.96 -8.36
CA ASN A 232 -29.37 33.03 -7.45
C ASN A 232 -30.79 33.46 -7.06
N ASP A 233 -30.97 34.75 -6.75
CA ASP A 233 -32.28 35.30 -6.35
C ASP A 233 -33.30 35.25 -7.51
N THR A 234 -32.83 35.35 -8.77
CA THR A 234 -33.70 35.38 -9.96
C THR A 234 -34.00 34.01 -10.53
N TYR A 235 -32.98 33.12 -10.58
CA TYR A 235 -33.05 31.84 -11.29
C TYR A 235 -32.94 30.63 -10.39
N GLY A 236 -32.68 30.85 -9.09
CA GLY A 236 -32.44 29.77 -8.11
C GLY A 236 -31.00 29.28 -8.03
N HIS A 237 -30.68 28.62 -6.92
CA HIS A 237 -29.33 28.12 -6.63
C HIS A 237 -28.82 27.09 -7.65
N SER A 238 -29.70 26.29 -8.23
CA SER A 238 -29.37 25.30 -9.25
C SER A 238 -28.73 25.95 -10.50
N VAL A 239 -29.31 27.09 -10.96
CA VAL A 239 -28.76 27.87 -12.09
C VAL A 239 -27.46 28.56 -11.67
N GLY A 240 -27.35 29.03 -10.43
CA GLY A 240 -26.08 29.53 -9.88
C GLY A 240 -24.96 28.47 -9.89
N ASP A 241 -25.29 27.25 -9.54
CA ASP A 241 -24.33 26.13 -9.58
C ASP A 241 -23.91 25.82 -11.02
N GLU A 242 -24.80 25.89 -12.00
CA GLU A 242 -24.45 25.74 -13.42
C GLU A 242 -23.47 26.84 -13.87
N VAL A 243 -23.67 28.07 -13.42
CA VAL A 243 -22.79 29.23 -13.71
C VAL A 243 -21.39 28.99 -13.11
N ILE A 244 -21.32 28.59 -11.86
CA ILE A 244 -20.05 28.27 -11.17
C ILE A 244 -19.31 27.14 -11.88
N SER A 245 -20.02 26.05 -12.22
CA SER A 245 -19.45 24.89 -12.92
C SER A 245 -18.92 25.32 -14.30
N HIS A 246 -19.66 26.12 -15.04
CA HIS A 246 -19.23 26.62 -16.36
C HIS A 246 -17.97 27.49 -16.27
N LEU A 247 -17.88 28.40 -15.29
CA LEU A 247 -16.69 29.21 -15.07
C LEU A 247 -15.47 28.30 -14.73
N GLY A 248 -15.66 27.28 -13.90
CA GLY A 248 -14.62 26.29 -13.64
C GLY A 248 -14.12 25.60 -14.91
N HIS A 249 -15.02 25.24 -15.80
CA HIS A 249 -14.69 24.63 -17.09
C HIS A 249 -13.95 25.60 -18.02
N LEU A 250 -14.43 26.85 -18.12
CA LEU A 250 -13.80 27.91 -18.91
C LEU A 250 -12.36 28.19 -18.43
N LEU A 251 -12.13 28.27 -17.13
CA LEU A 251 -10.81 28.44 -16.55
C LEU A 251 -9.90 27.27 -16.95
N ARG A 252 -10.37 26.02 -16.84
CA ARG A 252 -9.58 24.84 -17.19
C ARG A 252 -9.18 24.81 -18.67
N GLN A 253 -10.09 25.23 -19.57
CA GLN A 253 -9.81 25.27 -21.01
C GLN A 253 -8.93 26.46 -21.43
N GLY A 254 -9.08 27.61 -20.75
CA GLY A 254 -8.37 28.84 -21.08
C GLY A 254 -6.92 28.92 -20.56
N LEU A 255 -6.49 27.94 -19.73
CA LEU A 255 -5.21 27.95 -19.04
C LEU A 255 -4.25 26.88 -19.56
N ARG A 256 -2.95 27.07 -19.33
CA ARG A 256 -1.91 26.09 -19.63
C ARG A 256 -1.87 25.02 -18.54
N THR A 257 -1.22 23.89 -18.83
CA THR A 257 -1.03 22.81 -17.83
C THR A 257 -0.23 23.26 -16.62
N SER A 258 0.64 24.29 -16.77
CA SER A 258 1.42 24.86 -15.66
C SER A 258 0.62 25.81 -14.77
N ASP A 259 -0.51 26.32 -15.25
CA ASP A 259 -1.32 27.30 -14.54
C ASP A 259 -2.28 26.55 -13.61
N ILE A 260 -2.48 27.05 -12.40
CA ILE A 260 -3.25 26.38 -11.38
C ILE A 260 -4.50 27.20 -11.05
N PRO A 261 -5.68 26.87 -11.61
CA PRO A 261 -6.94 27.45 -11.19
C PRO A 261 -7.42 26.79 -9.88
N GLY A 262 -8.17 27.54 -9.05
CA GLY A 262 -8.82 27.02 -7.85
C GLY A 262 -10.10 27.79 -7.52
N ARG A 263 -11.05 27.12 -6.87
CA ARG A 263 -12.21 27.77 -6.27
C ARG A 263 -11.91 28.06 -4.81
N ILE A 264 -12.01 29.35 -4.44
CA ILE A 264 -11.61 29.83 -3.12
C ILE A 264 -12.82 29.90 -2.16
N GLY A 265 -13.99 30.20 -2.68
CA GLY A 265 -15.24 30.28 -1.92
C GLY A 265 -16.42 30.46 -2.85
N GLY A 266 -17.63 30.45 -2.40
CA GLY A 266 -18.88 30.71 -3.14
C GLY A 266 -18.74 30.92 -4.65
N GLU A 267 -18.70 32.20 -5.06
CA GLU A 267 -18.46 32.67 -6.44
C GLU A 267 -17.02 33.14 -6.72
N GLU A 268 -16.08 32.91 -5.78
CA GLU A 268 -14.69 33.37 -5.84
C GLU A 268 -13.77 32.30 -6.38
N PHE A 269 -12.93 32.68 -7.34
CA PHE A 269 -11.90 31.83 -7.92
C PHE A 269 -10.53 32.52 -7.89
N ALA A 270 -9.49 31.72 -8.00
CA ALA A 270 -8.13 32.22 -8.17
C ALA A 270 -7.38 31.42 -9.22
N VAL A 271 -6.40 32.06 -9.86
CA VAL A 271 -5.50 31.41 -10.80
C VAL A 271 -4.06 31.78 -10.47
N LEU A 272 -3.27 30.79 -10.16
CA LEU A 272 -1.82 30.94 -10.00
C LEU A 272 -1.15 30.72 -11.35
N LEU A 273 -0.33 31.68 -11.75
CA LEU A 273 0.38 31.72 -13.03
C LEU A 273 1.89 31.69 -12.79
N PRO A 274 2.53 30.52 -12.81
CA PRO A 274 3.98 30.42 -12.73
C PRO A 274 4.70 30.98 -13.98
N LYS A 275 5.90 31.50 -13.79
CA LYS A 275 6.82 31.91 -14.88
C LYS A 275 6.18 32.92 -15.85
N ILE A 276 5.53 33.93 -15.31
CA ILE A 276 4.83 34.96 -16.08
C ILE A 276 5.14 36.35 -15.51
N ASN A 277 5.22 37.35 -16.38
CA ASN A 277 5.31 38.75 -15.94
C ASN A 277 3.92 39.36 -15.80
N LEU A 278 3.85 40.53 -15.16
CA LEU A 278 2.61 41.23 -14.87
C LEU A 278 1.79 41.55 -16.15
N GLY A 279 2.44 42.04 -17.21
CA GLY A 279 1.73 42.38 -18.46
C GLY A 279 1.09 41.17 -19.15
N GLN A 280 1.78 40.05 -19.12
CA GLN A 280 1.27 38.78 -19.64
C GLN A 280 0.11 38.25 -18.78
N ALA A 281 0.20 38.39 -17.45
CA ALA A 281 -0.85 37.98 -16.54
C ALA A 281 -2.14 38.82 -16.71
N GLN A 282 -1.97 40.14 -16.90
CA GLN A 282 -3.09 41.05 -17.25
C GLN A 282 -3.75 40.67 -18.57
N ALA A 283 -2.95 40.41 -19.62
CA ALA A 283 -3.50 40.01 -20.93
C ALA A 283 -4.24 38.66 -20.84
N LEU A 284 -3.75 37.70 -20.03
CA LEU A 284 -4.43 36.44 -19.79
C LEU A 284 -5.75 36.65 -19.03
N ALA A 285 -5.73 37.44 -17.96
CA ALA A 285 -6.97 37.79 -17.20
C ALA A 285 -8.01 38.46 -18.07
N GLU A 286 -7.61 39.40 -18.92
CA GLU A 286 -8.52 40.08 -19.86
C GLU A 286 -9.10 39.12 -20.91
N ARG A 287 -8.30 38.20 -21.42
CA ARG A 287 -8.79 37.13 -22.32
C ARG A 287 -9.81 36.22 -21.64
N LEU A 288 -9.62 35.85 -20.37
CA LEU A 288 -10.58 35.05 -19.62
C LEU A 288 -11.86 35.83 -19.37
N ARG A 289 -11.77 37.13 -19.01
CA ARG A 289 -12.90 38.02 -18.84
C ARG A 289 -13.73 38.09 -20.11
N GLN A 290 -13.11 38.40 -21.26
CA GLN A 290 -13.75 38.46 -22.56
C GLN A 290 -14.36 37.13 -22.99
N SER A 291 -13.70 36.02 -22.68
CA SER A 291 -14.22 34.70 -22.96
C SER A 291 -15.52 34.43 -22.21
N LEU A 292 -15.61 34.85 -20.94
CA LEU A 292 -16.83 34.70 -20.14
C LEU A 292 -17.96 35.65 -20.69
N GLU A 293 -17.63 36.87 -21.01
CA GLU A 293 -18.58 37.85 -21.56
C GLU A 293 -19.16 37.43 -22.92
N ASN A 294 -18.32 36.88 -23.79
CA ASN A 294 -18.70 36.54 -25.18
C ASN A 294 -19.32 35.15 -25.33
N ASN A 295 -19.25 34.30 -24.30
CA ASN A 295 -19.84 32.96 -24.32
C ASN A 295 -20.90 32.81 -23.22
N PRO A 296 -22.18 33.07 -23.55
CA PRO A 296 -23.27 32.90 -22.59
C PRO A 296 -23.26 31.50 -21.97
N VAL A 297 -23.40 31.44 -20.65
CA VAL A 297 -23.45 30.18 -19.90
C VAL A 297 -24.72 29.43 -20.28
N PRO A 298 -24.62 28.19 -20.81
CA PRO A 298 -25.80 27.38 -21.06
C PRO A 298 -26.36 26.91 -19.70
N THR A 299 -27.58 27.36 -19.39
CA THR A 299 -28.27 26.98 -18.15
C THR A 299 -29.64 26.38 -18.43
N SER A 300 -30.19 25.70 -17.44
CA SER A 300 -31.54 25.13 -17.49
C SER A 300 -32.65 26.23 -17.69
N ALA A 301 -32.32 27.47 -17.34
CA ALA A 301 -33.19 28.64 -17.58
C ALA A 301 -32.96 29.33 -18.95
N GLY A 302 -32.07 28.76 -19.79
CA GLY A 302 -31.62 29.34 -21.06
C GLY A 302 -30.20 29.94 -20.97
N PRO A 303 -29.65 30.42 -22.10
CA PRO A 303 -28.34 31.05 -22.13
C PRO A 303 -28.29 32.32 -21.28
N LEU A 304 -27.35 32.38 -20.31
CA LEU A 304 -27.19 33.51 -19.40
C LEU A 304 -25.85 34.21 -19.62
N VAL A 305 -25.86 35.50 -19.90
CA VAL A 305 -24.66 36.33 -19.95
C VAL A 305 -24.21 36.66 -18.53
N VAL A 306 -22.99 36.30 -18.20
CA VAL A 306 -22.39 36.48 -16.88
C VAL A 306 -21.09 37.27 -17.03
N HIS A 307 -20.86 38.20 -16.11
CA HIS A 307 -19.63 38.98 -16.05
C HIS A 307 -18.82 38.60 -14.79
N ALA A 308 -17.53 38.87 -14.82
CA ALA A 308 -16.68 38.72 -13.65
C ALA A 308 -15.65 39.86 -13.57
N SER A 309 -15.32 40.24 -12.38
CA SER A 309 -14.24 41.17 -12.07
C SER A 309 -12.96 40.44 -11.68
N PHE A 310 -11.81 41.01 -12.04
CA PHE A 310 -10.52 40.36 -11.89
C PHE A 310 -9.51 41.29 -11.19
N GLY A 311 -8.81 40.80 -10.19
CA GLY A 311 -7.68 41.45 -9.54
C GLY A 311 -6.38 40.69 -9.81
N VAL A 312 -5.32 41.37 -10.22
CA VAL A 312 -4.01 40.77 -10.56
C VAL A 312 -2.95 41.27 -9.60
N TYR A 313 -2.18 40.36 -9.04
CA TYR A 313 -1.03 40.61 -8.18
C TYR A 313 0.24 39.93 -8.71
N PRO A 314 1.37 40.67 -8.91
CA PRO A 314 2.64 40.05 -9.28
C PRO A 314 3.32 39.42 -8.08
N ILE A 315 3.74 38.16 -8.19
CA ILE A 315 4.54 37.45 -7.20
C ILE A 315 6.00 37.61 -7.61
N THR A 316 6.75 38.34 -6.80
CA THR A 316 8.15 38.68 -7.06
C THR A 316 9.01 38.33 -5.84
N ARG A 317 10.31 38.44 -5.96
CA ARG A 317 11.27 38.22 -4.86
C ARG A 317 10.97 39.07 -3.60
N LYS A 318 10.21 40.16 -3.73
CA LYS A 318 9.80 41.04 -2.62
C LYS A 318 8.45 40.65 -2.02
N THR A 319 7.87 39.58 -2.48
CA THR A 319 6.60 39.04 -1.96
C THR A 319 6.82 38.38 -0.63
N ALA A 320 6.01 38.65 0.37
CA ALA A 320 6.26 38.15 1.73
C ALA A 320 5.75 36.70 1.90
N ASP A 321 4.47 36.47 1.64
CA ASP A 321 3.81 35.18 1.82
C ASP A 321 2.56 35.04 0.95
N ALA A 322 1.99 33.82 0.92
CA ALA A 322 0.81 33.48 0.14
C ALA A 322 -0.46 34.24 0.61
N ALA A 323 -0.61 34.44 1.92
CA ALA A 323 -1.76 35.15 2.46
C ALA A 323 -1.75 36.61 2.02
N GLN A 324 -0.58 37.23 2.01
CA GLN A 324 -0.41 38.61 1.52
C GLN A 324 -0.65 38.70 0.01
N CYS A 325 -0.22 37.70 -0.79
CA CYS A 325 -0.50 37.65 -2.22
C CYS A 325 -2.02 37.64 -2.47
N LEU A 326 -2.74 36.76 -1.78
CA LEU A 326 -4.18 36.64 -1.92
C LEU A 326 -4.89 37.95 -1.52
N HIS A 327 -4.51 38.51 -0.38
CA HIS A 327 -5.06 39.78 0.10
C HIS A 327 -4.84 40.93 -0.89
N ARG A 328 -3.66 41.05 -1.48
CA ARG A 328 -3.36 42.12 -2.48
C ARG A 328 -4.11 41.90 -3.79
N ALA A 329 -4.28 40.66 -4.24
CA ALA A 329 -5.10 40.34 -5.40
C ALA A 329 -6.59 40.66 -5.14
N ASP A 330 -7.09 40.39 -3.90
CA ASP A 330 -8.45 40.75 -3.48
C ASP A 330 -8.64 42.26 -3.42
N MET A 331 -7.69 43.06 -2.97
CA MET A 331 -7.73 44.52 -3.04
C MET A 331 -7.87 45.01 -4.47
N ALA A 332 -7.16 44.43 -5.43
CA ALA A 332 -7.27 44.77 -6.84
C ALA A 332 -8.62 44.35 -7.42
N LEU A 333 -9.18 43.21 -7.03
CA LEU A 333 -10.51 42.77 -7.36
C LEU A 333 -11.59 43.72 -6.80
N TYR A 334 -11.44 44.16 -5.57
CA TYR A 334 -12.34 45.13 -4.96
C TYR A 334 -12.31 46.46 -5.69
N ASP A 335 -11.13 46.93 -6.12
CA ASP A 335 -11.00 48.11 -6.99
C ASP A 335 -11.73 47.92 -8.33
N ALA A 336 -11.65 46.75 -8.96
CA ALA A 336 -12.42 46.41 -10.17
C ALA A 336 -13.92 46.48 -9.94
N LYS A 337 -14.41 45.93 -8.82
CA LYS A 337 -15.85 45.98 -8.47
C LYS A 337 -16.36 47.39 -8.23
N ASN A 338 -15.58 48.27 -7.62
CA ASN A 338 -15.95 49.66 -7.32
C ASN A 338 -15.89 50.58 -8.54
N ASN A 339 -15.08 50.25 -9.55
CA ASN A 339 -14.88 51.05 -10.74
C ASN A 339 -15.75 50.56 -11.97
N GLY A 340 -16.87 49.89 -11.69
CA GLY A 340 -17.85 49.55 -12.75
C GLY A 340 -17.95 48.06 -13.06
N ARG A 341 -17.22 47.18 -12.36
CA ARG A 341 -17.18 45.72 -12.57
C ARG A 341 -16.73 45.30 -13.98
N ASN A 342 -16.83 44.01 -14.30
CA ASN A 342 -16.52 43.46 -15.63
C ASN A 342 -15.17 43.97 -16.19
N GLN A 343 -14.13 43.98 -15.39
CA GLN A 343 -12.82 44.52 -15.75
C GLN A 343 -11.69 43.83 -14.98
N VAL A 344 -10.47 44.02 -15.50
CA VAL A 344 -9.23 43.59 -14.87
C VAL A 344 -8.54 44.79 -14.21
N ARG A 345 -8.18 44.68 -12.96
CA ARG A 345 -7.38 45.65 -12.22
C ARG A 345 -6.11 44.99 -11.65
N THR A 346 -5.05 45.79 -11.58
CA THR A 346 -3.77 45.33 -11.01
C THR A 346 -3.53 46.01 -9.68
N TRP A 347 -3.05 45.26 -8.72
CA TRP A 347 -2.65 45.82 -7.45
C TRP A 347 -1.52 46.86 -7.60
N HIS A 348 -1.63 47.95 -6.90
CA HIS A 348 -0.53 48.94 -6.70
C HIS A 348 -0.58 49.48 -5.28
N PRO A 349 0.56 50.05 -4.74
CA PRO A 349 0.65 50.47 -3.35
C PRO A 349 -0.36 51.53 -2.88
N GLY A 350 -0.99 52.22 -3.78
CA GLY A 350 -2.00 53.24 -3.49
C GLY A 350 -3.45 52.75 -3.32
N LEU A 351 -3.67 51.41 -3.49
CA LEU A 351 -5.01 50.86 -3.24
C LEU A 351 -5.28 50.77 -1.74
N GLN A 352 -6.45 51.28 -1.32
CA GLN A 352 -6.88 51.23 0.06
C GLN A 352 -7.43 49.83 0.39
N PRO A 353 -7.13 49.29 1.59
CA PRO A 353 -7.74 48.04 2.06
C PRO A 353 -9.26 48.21 2.20
N ARG A 354 -9.95 47.07 2.13
CA ARG A 354 -11.40 46.92 2.26
C ARG A 354 -11.90 47.33 3.64
#